data_e9f0cbb5543ab28b7027bcf647456c54
#
_entry.id   e9f0cbb5543ab28b7027bcf647456c54
#
_cell.length_a   1.000
_cell.length_b   1.000
_cell.length_c   1.000
_cell.angle_alpha   90.00
_cell.angle_beta   90.00
_cell.angle_gamma   90.00
#
_symmetry.space_group_name_H-M   'P 1'
#
loop_
_entity.id
_entity.type
_entity.pdbx_description
1 polymer ?
#
loop_
_entity_poly.entity_id
_entity_poly.type
_entity_poly.pdbx_seq_one_letter_code
_entity_poly.pdbx_strand_id
1 'polypeptide(L)'
;MEKKVYESYLEILREELVPALGCTEPIAIAYATATAASVLEKVIKTDDDGNKKYDGYLNLYCSGNIIKNVKSVTVPNSGGMRGIEAAAVLGMVGGQAERKLEVLEGITEAERIQTAKLLEAQFLSLIHISEPTRLALI
;
A
#
# COMPACT_ATOMS: atom_id res chain seq x y z
N MET A 1 13.85 -31.00 22.84
CA MET A 1 12.52 -30.66 22.36
C MET A 1 11.88 -31.90 21.77
N GLU A 2 10.65 -32.23 22.14
CA GLU A 2 9.95 -33.37 21.57
C GLU A 2 9.72 -33.18 20.08
N LYS A 3 9.87 -34.26 19.29
CA LYS A 3 9.72 -34.23 17.82
C LYS A 3 8.40 -33.61 17.37
N LYS A 4 7.30 -33.93 18.06
CA LYS A 4 5.97 -33.39 17.79
C LYS A 4 5.89 -31.86 17.94
N VAL A 5 6.53 -31.32 18.96
CA VAL A 5 6.58 -29.87 19.23
C VAL A 5 7.38 -29.17 18.14
N TYR A 6 8.50 -29.76 17.72
CA TYR A 6 9.30 -29.22 16.62
C TYR A 6 8.53 -29.18 15.30
N GLU A 7 7.81 -30.26 14.97
CA GLU A 7 6.98 -30.33 13.77
C GLU A 7 5.87 -29.27 13.78
N SER A 8 5.21 -29.06 14.94
CA SER A 8 4.19 -28.02 15.09
C SER A 8 4.76 -26.61 14.88
N TYR A 9 5.97 -26.31 15.36
CA TYR A 9 6.62 -25.02 15.08
C TYR A 9 6.95 -24.84 13.61
N LEU A 10 7.37 -25.90 12.92
CA LEU A 10 7.60 -25.81 11.46
C LEU A 10 6.32 -25.56 10.68
N GLU A 11 5.21 -26.17 11.08
CA GLU A 11 3.89 -25.92 10.47
C GLU A 11 3.46 -24.46 10.67
N ILE A 12 3.53 -23.94 11.89
CA ILE A 12 3.22 -22.54 12.20
C ILE A 12 4.08 -21.61 11.34
N LEU A 13 5.40 -21.85 11.27
CA LEU A 13 6.28 -21.02 10.43
C LEU A 13 5.90 -21.06 8.96
N ARG A 14 5.50 -22.21 8.42
CA ARG A 14 5.09 -22.32 7.01
C ARG A 14 3.78 -21.58 6.72
N GLU A 15 2.87 -21.54 7.69
CA GLU A 15 1.58 -20.87 7.57
C GLU A 15 1.70 -19.35 7.75
N GLU A 16 2.53 -18.90 8.70
CA GLU A 16 2.61 -17.50 9.11
C GLU A 16 3.68 -16.69 8.36
N LEU A 17 4.72 -17.34 7.79
CA LEU A 17 5.75 -16.64 7.04
C LEU A 17 5.24 -16.27 5.65
N VAL A 18 5.05 -14.98 5.44
CA VAL A 18 4.63 -14.41 4.16
C VAL A 18 5.76 -13.54 3.62
N PRO A 19 6.21 -13.75 2.36
CA PRO A 19 7.19 -12.88 1.74
C PRO A 19 6.65 -11.45 1.62
N ALA A 20 7.53 -10.47 1.82
CA ALA A 20 7.21 -9.06 1.70
C ALA A 20 8.30 -8.32 0.93
N LEU A 21 7.92 -7.36 0.11
CA LEU A 21 8.83 -6.51 -0.65
C LEU A 21 9.31 -5.34 0.23
N GLY A 22 10.29 -5.57 1.11
CA GLY A 22 10.88 -4.52 1.94
C GLY A 22 10.03 -4.14 3.16
N CYS A 23 9.97 -2.82 3.47
CA CYS A 23 9.27 -2.33 4.66
C CYS A 23 7.76 -2.52 4.56
N THR A 24 7.18 -3.16 5.56
CA THR A 24 5.76 -3.59 5.54
C THR A 24 4.76 -2.44 5.68
N GLU A 25 5.10 -1.34 6.35
CA GLU A 25 4.17 -0.22 6.56
C GLU A 25 3.82 0.52 5.26
N PRO A 26 4.76 0.97 4.41
CA PRO A 26 4.41 1.53 3.11
C PRO A 26 3.75 0.49 2.19
N ILE A 27 4.12 -0.79 2.30
CA ILE A 27 3.47 -1.87 1.56
C ILE A 27 2.02 -2.04 1.97
N ALA A 28 1.69 -1.95 3.27
CA ALA A 28 0.31 -2.02 3.74
C ALA A 28 -0.56 -0.90 3.18
N ILE A 29 -0.02 0.32 3.08
CA ILE A 29 -0.72 1.46 2.44
C ILE A 29 -0.93 1.17 0.95
N ALA A 30 0.10 0.75 0.24
CA ALA A 30 0.01 0.42 -1.18
C ALA A 30 -0.98 -0.73 -1.44
N TYR A 31 -1.00 -1.74 -0.58
CA TYR A 31 -1.94 -2.85 -0.66
C TYR A 31 -3.39 -2.40 -0.45
N ALA A 32 -3.63 -1.51 0.52
CA ALA A 32 -4.97 -0.98 0.77
C ALA A 32 -5.48 -0.19 -0.45
N THR A 33 -4.65 0.66 -1.04
CA THR A 33 -5.05 1.46 -2.22
C THR A 33 -5.14 0.63 -3.49
N ALA A 34 -4.28 -0.37 -3.70
CA ALA A 34 -4.40 -1.33 -4.79
C ALA A 34 -5.70 -2.14 -4.69
N THR A 35 -6.06 -2.57 -3.48
CA THR A 35 -7.33 -3.28 -3.24
C THR A 35 -8.53 -2.38 -3.53
N ALA A 36 -8.51 -1.13 -3.08
CA ALA A 36 -9.56 -0.17 -3.41
C ALA A 36 -9.67 0.06 -4.92
N ALA A 37 -8.54 0.21 -5.61
CA ALA A 37 -8.50 0.38 -7.06
C ALA A 37 -9.06 -0.84 -7.80
N SER A 38 -8.77 -2.06 -7.36
CA SER A 38 -9.28 -3.29 -7.99
C SER A 38 -10.81 -3.40 -7.91
N VAL A 39 -11.41 -2.89 -6.83
CA VAL A 39 -12.87 -2.82 -6.68
C VAL A 39 -13.47 -1.74 -7.59
N LEU A 40 -12.74 -0.63 -7.78
CA LEU A 40 -13.16 0.52 -8.59
C LEU A 40 -12.82 0.38 -10.08
N GLU A 41 -12.20 -0.70 -10.51
CA GLU A 41 -11.71 -0.90 -11.88
C GLU A 41 -12.79 -0.66 -12.96
N LYS A 42 -14.05 -0.90 -12.64
CA LYS A 42 -15.20 -0.58 -13.50
C LYS A 42 -15.49 0.92 -13.63
N VAL A 43 -14.92 1.75 -12.77
CA VAL A 43 -15.15 3.21 -12.71
C VAL A 43 -13.94 3.98 -13.24
N ILE A 44 -12.75 3.36 -13.24
CA ILE A 44 -11.52 3.97 -13.73
C ILE A 44 -11.50 3.86 -15.26
N LYS A 45 -11.54 5.00 -15.95
CA LYS A 45 -11.42 5.04 -17.40
C LYS A 45 -9.95 4.96 -17.80
N THR A 46 -9.67 4.21 -18.84
CA THR A 46 -8.36 4.19 -19.49
C THR A 46 -8.40 5.17 -20.66
N ASP A 47 -7.38 6.02 -20.80
CA ASP A 47 -7.24 6.89 -21.97
C ASP A 47 -6.73 6.13 -23.21
N ASP A 48 -6.67 6.81 -24.36
CA ASP A 48 -6.25 6.21 -25.63
C ASP A 48 -4.79 5.74 -25.62
N ASP A 49 -3.97 6.26 -24.70
CA ASP A 49 -2.56 5.89 -24.49
C ASP A 49 -2.40 4.74 -23.45
N GLY A 50 -3.50 4.20 -22.94
CA GLY A 50 -3.50 3.11 -21.96
C GLY A 50 -3.27 3.54 -20.52
N ASN A 51 -3.22 4.86 -20.21
CA ASN A 51 -3.09 5.34 -18.84
C ASN A 51 -4.44 5.37 -18.14
N LYS A 52 -4.44 5.00 -16.87
CA LYS A 52 -5.64 5.10 -16.03
C LYS A 52 -5.95 6.58 -15.74
N LYS A 53 -7.14 7.02 -16.08
CA LYS A 53 -7.63 8.35 -15.75
C LYS A 53 -8.44 8.29 -14.47
N TYR A 54 -8.02 9.06 -13.49
CA TYR A 54 -8.68 9.15 -12.18
C TYR A 54 -9.47 10.46 -12.12
N ASP A 55 -10.80 10.34 -12.04
CA ASP A 55 -11.70 11.47 -11.81
C ASP A 55 -12.04 11.51 -10.31
N GLY A 56 -11.60 12.54 -9.60
CA GLY A 56 -11.86 12.73 -8.17
C GLY A 56 -10.62 12.85 -7.31
N TYR A 57 -10.74 12.48 -6.04
CA TYR A 57 -9.68 12.60 -5.04
C TYR A 57 -9.50 11.28 -4.30
N LEU A 58 -8.26 10.96 -3.95
CA LEU A 58 -7.94 9.90 -3.02
C LEU A 58 -7.88 10.47 -1.60
N ASN A 59 -8.83 10.09 -0.75
CA ASN A 59 -8.79 10.41 0.67
C ASN A 59 -8.20 9.22 1.43
N LEU A 60 -7.06 9.43 2.07
CA LEU A 60 -6.38 8.41 2.85
C LEU A 60 -6.47 8.71 4.35
N TYR A 61 -7.03 7.77 5.10
CA TYR A 61 -7.17 7.86 6.55
C TYR A 61 -6.15 6.94 7.21
N CYS A 62 -5.23 7.51 7.96
CA CYS A 62 -4.16 6.76 8.61
C CYS A 62 -4.11 7.03 10.12
N SER A 63 -3.79 5.98 10.89
CA SER A 63 -3.46 6.14 12.31
C SER A 63 -2.15 6.90 12.50
N GLY A 64 -1.98 7.53 13.66
CA GLY A 64 -0.74 8.24 14.00
C GLY A 64 0.50 7.35 13.94
N ASN A 65 0.35 6.07 14.26
CA ASN A 65 1.44 5.10 14.20
C ASN A 65 1.92 4.87 12.75
N ILE A 66 1.01 4.69 11.81
CA ILE A 66 1.34 4.56 10.39
C ILE A 66 2.01 5.84 9.87
N ILE A 67 1.46 7.02 10.21
CA ILE A 67 2.04 8.30 9.79
C ILE A 67 3.48 8.45 10.32
N LYS A 68 3.69 8.17 11.60
CA LYS A 68 5.02 8.21 12.22
C LYS A 68 6.03 7.30 11.51
N ASN A 69 5.63 6.08 11.18
CA ASN A 69 6.53 5.06 10.65
C ASN A 69 6.81 5.23 9.16
N VAL A 70 5.90 5.82 8.38
CA VAL A 70 6.03 5.87 6.91
C VAL A 70 6.47 7.21 6.36
N LYS A 71 6.33 8.29 7.12
CA LYS A 71 6.54 9.68 6.67
C LYS A 71 7.81 9.93 5.84
N SER A 72 8.90 9.25 6.15
CA SER A 72 10.20 9.45 5.48
C SER A 72 10.78 8.18 4.86
N VAL A 73 10.01 7.10 4.87
CA VAL A 73 10.47 5.80 4.37
C VAL A 73 10.39 5.77 2.85
N THR A 74 11.43 5.24 2.23
CA THR A 74 11.43 5.00 0.78
C THR A 74 10.47 3.84 0.46
N VAL A 75 9.55 4.11 -0.45
CA VAL A 75 8.58 3.10 -0.91
C VAL A 75 9.29 2.08 -1.78
N PRO A 76 9.14 0.79 -1.51
CA PRO A 76 9.76 -0.26 -2.33
C PRO A 76 9.36 -0.12 -3.81
N ASN A 77 10.33 -0.37 -4.70
CA ASN A 77 10.16 -0.34 -6.16
C ASN A 77 9.60 0.97 -6.76
N SER A 78 9.63 2.06 -6.01
CA SER A 78 9.09 3.36 -6.42
C SER A 78 10.03 4.22 -7.27
N GLY A 79 11.29 3.82 -7.44
CA GLY A 79 12.31 4.70 -8.02
C GLY A 79 12.81 5.78 -7.05
N GLY A 80 12.69 5.54 -5.73
CA GLY A 80 13.20 6.45 -4.69
C GLY A 80 12.14 7.39 -4.09
N MET A 81 10.88 7.31 -4.50
CA MET A 81 9.80 8.08 -3.89
C MET A 81 9.60 7.69 -2.42
N ARG A 82 9.17 8.64 -1.59
CA ARG A 82 9.07 8.49 -0.14
C ARG A 82 7.71 8.91 0.39
N GLY A 83 7.37 8.34 1.53
CA GLY A 83 6.23 8.78 2.32
C GLY A 83 4.92 8.08 1.99
N ILE A 84 3.90 8.50 2.70
CA ILE A 84 2.56 7.89 2.69
C ILE A 84 1.89 8.10 1.34
N GLU A 85 1.98 9.34 0.83
CA GLU A 85 1.36 9.74 -0.42
C GLU A 85 1.90 8.94 -1.60
N ALA A 86 3.22 8.77 -1.64
CA ALA A 86 3.88 7.98 -2.68
C ALA A 86 3.45 6.51 -2.62
N ALA A 87 3.40 5.92 -1.43
CA ALA A 87 2.95 4.54 -1.25
C ALA A 87 1.48 4.35 -1.70
N ALA A 88 0.60 5.28 -1.33
CA ALA A 88 -0.82 5.22 -1.64
C ALA A 88 -1.08 5.38 -3.14
N VAL A 89 -0.49 6.40 -3.76
CA VAL A 89 -0.72 6.67 -5.20
C VAL A 89 -0.08 5.58 -6.05
N LEU A 90 1.13 5.12 -5.71
CA LEU A 90 1.79 4.04 -6.44
C LEU A 90 1.01 2.73 -6.36
N GLY A 91 0.48 2.39 -5.18
CA GLY A 91 -0.39 1.22 -4.99
C GLY A 91 -1.67 1.30 -5.82
N MET A 92 -2.30 2.47 -5.89
CA MET A 92 -3.50 2.69 -6.69
C MET A 92 -3.23 2.60 -8.20
N VAL A 93 -2.09 3.14 -8.68
CA VAL A 93 -1.76 3.20 -10.11
C VAL A 93 -1.35 1.84 -10.65
N GLY A 94 -0.43 1.15 -9.98
CA GLY A 94 0.19 -0.05 -10.51
C GLY A 94 0.23 -1.25 -9.56
N GLY A 95 -0.30 -1.11 -8.34
CA GLY A 95 -0.29 -2.18 -7.37
C GLY A 95 -1.16 -3.38 -7.79
N GLN A 96 -0.63 -4.58 -7.58
CA GLN A 96 -1.32 -5.85 -7.82
C GLN A 96 -1.82 -6.41 -6.49
N ALA A 97 -3.10 -6.16 -6.15
CA ALA A 97 -3.67 -6.50 -4.84
C ALA A 97 -3.59 -8.00 -4.50
N GLU A 98 -3.68 -8.87 -5.49
CA GLU A 98 -3.56 -10.33 -5.35
C GLU A 98 -2.19 -10.77 -4.83
N ARG A 99 -1.15 -9.97 -5.01
CA ARG A 99 0.20 -10.23 -4.50
C ARG A 99 0.40 -9.86 -3.04
N LYS A 100 -0.60 -9.29 -2.37
CA LYS A 100 -0.57 -8.92 -0.95
C LYS A 100 0.66 -8.07 -0.60
N LEU A 101 1.60 -8.57 0.21
CA LEU A 101 2.80 -7.84 0.65
C LEU A 101 3.88 -7.67 -0.44
N GLU A 102 3.70 -8.27 -1.60
CA GLU A 102 4.50 -8.06 -2.81
C GLU A 102 3.77 -7.18 -3.84
N VAL A 103 2.77 -6.44 -3.41
CA VAL A 103 1.85 -5.62 -4.22
C VAL A 103 2.55 -4.68 -5.21
N LEU A 104 3.75 -4.20 -4.89
CA LEU A 104 4.54 -3.29 -5.72
C LEU A 104 5.66 -3.98 -6.52
N GLU A 105 5.73 -5.32 -6.53
CA GLU A 105 6.82 -6.02 -7.21
C GLU A 105 6.84 -5.76 -8.73
N GLY A 106 5.66 -5.73 -9.35
CA GLY A 106 5.49 -5.57 -10.79
C GLY A 106 5.45 -4.13 -11.30
N ILE A 107 5.74 -3.12 -10.48
CA ILE A 107 5.67 -1.70 -10.86
C ILE A 107 6.59 -1.39 -12.04
N THR A 108 6.02 -0.80 -13.07
CA THR A 108 6.70 -0.35 -14.29
C THR A 108 7.16 1.10 -14.21
N GLU A 109 8.05 1.51 -15.11
CA GLU A 109 8.49 2.91 -15.19
C GLU A 109 7.35 3.85 -15.58
N ALA A 110 6.44 3.43 -16.45
CA ALA A 110 5.26 4.22 -16.82
C ALA A 110 4.38 4.53 -15.60
N GLU A 111 4.18 3.55 -14.71
CA GLU A 111 3.41 3.72 -13.48
C GLU A 111 4.12 4.63 -12.46
N ARG A 112 5.45 4.60 -12.39
CA ARG A 112 6.23 5.56 -11.59
C ARG A 112 6.05 6.99 -12.09
N ILE A 113 6.14 7.20 -13.40
CA ILE A 113 5.94 8.52 -14.03
C ILE A 113 4.51 9.02 -13.79
N GLN A 114 3.51 8.16 -13.94
CA GLN A 114 2.11 8.51 -13.68
C GLN A 114 1.89 8.86 -12.21
N THR A 115 2.48 8.09 -11.30
CA THR A 115 2.45 8.37 -9.85
C THR A 115 3.02 9.75 -9.54
N ALA A 116 4.18 10.09 -10.09
CA ALA A 116 4.80 11.41 -9.88
C ALA A 116 3.88 12.55 -10.37
N LYS A 117 3.26 12.42 -11.54
CA LYS A 117 2.29 13.41 -12.06
C LYS A 117 1.08 13.60 -11.14
N LEU A 118 0.53 12.50 -10.61
CA LEU A 118 -0.62 12.57 -9.70
C LEU A 118 -0.25 13.22 -8.35
N LEU A 119 0.96 12.96 -7.85
CA LEU A 119 1.46 13.60 -6.63
C LEU A 119 1.64 15.12 -6.82
N GLU A 120 2.18 15.57 -7.95
CA GLU A 120 2.30 16.98 -8.31
C GLU A 120 0.93 17.66 -8.45
N ALA A 121 -0.08 16.95 -8.95
CA ALA A 121 -1.46 17.44 -9.09
C ALA A 121 -2.24 17.47 -7.76
N GLN A 122 -1.62 17.14 -6.63
CA GLN A 122 -2.26 17.07 -5.32
C GLN A 122 -3.52 16.18 -5.30
N PHE A 123 -3.48 15.06 -5.99
CA PHE A 123 -4.59 14.11 -6.12
C PHE A 123 -4.98 13.48 -4.79
N LEU A 124 -4.06 13.42 -3.82
CA LEU A 124 -4.27 12.76 -2.54
C LEU A 124 -4.45 13.77 -1.39
N SER A 125 -5.45 13.52 -0.54
CA SER A 125 -5.62 14.15 0.75
C SER A 125 -5.35 13.16 1.87
N LEU A 126 -4.35 13.46 2.72
CA LEU A 126 -4.03 12.64 3.88
C LEU A 126 -4.76 13.17 5.12
N ILE A 127 -5.52 12.29 5.77
CA ILE A 127 -6.27 12.60 6.99
C ILE A 127 -5.72 11.74 8.12
N HIS A 128 -5.29 12.41 9.21
CA HIS A 128 -4.90 11.75 10.45
C HIS A 128 -6.15 11.37 11.24
N ILE A 129 -6.28 10.08 11.57
CA ILE A 129 -7.30 9.59 12.49
C ILE A 129 -6.63 9.32 13.83
N SER A 130 -7.12 10.00 14.88
CA SER A 130 -6.73 9.65 16.25
C SER A 130 -7.24 8.26 16.58
N GLU A 131 -6.36 7.42 17.10
CA GLU A 131 -6.77 6.11 17.61
C GLU A 131 -7.74 6.33 18.78
N PRO A 132 -8.86 5.58 18.85
CA PRO A 132 -9.78 5.68 19.98
C PRO A 132 -8.98 5.34 21.25
N THR A 133 -9.00 6.25 22.20
CA THR A 133 -8.40 6.03 23.53
C THR A 133 -9.12 4.85 24.18
N ARG A 134 -8.38 3.85 24.63
CA ARG A 134 -8.95 2.67 25.34
C ARG A 134 -9.80 3.02 26.56
N LEU A 135 -9.74 4.25 27.05
CA LEU A 135 -10.58 4.80 28.12
C LEU A 135 -12.08 4.90 27.76
N ALA A 136 -12.45 4.76 26.50
CA ALA A 136 -13.85 4.70 26.10
C ALA A 136 -14.49 3.29 26.22
N LEU A 137 -13.72 2.31 26.70
CA LEU A 137 -14.15 0.91 26.83
C LEU A 137 -14.29 0.46 28.31
N ILE A 138 -14.33 1.39 29.23
CA ILE A 138 -14.60 1.10 30.66
C ILE A 138 -16.06 1.47 30.97
#